data_6eca334b8ac05e77847bc55fceb9eba9
#
_entry.id   6eca334b8ac05e77847bc55fceb9eba9
#
_cell.length_a   1.000
_cell.length_b   1.000
_cell.length_c   1.000
_cell.angle_alpha   90.00
_cell.angle_beta   90.00
_cell.angle_gamma   90.00
#
_symmetry.space_group_name_H-M   'P 1'
#
loop_
_entity.id
_entity.type
_entity.pdbx_description
1 polymer ?
#
loop_
_entity_poly.entity_id
_entity_poly.type
_entity_poly.pdbx_seq_one_letter_code
_entity_poly.pdbx_strand_id
1 'polypeptide(L)'
;MFVFYEGIPTVLVLLVWLCVFASLFLLNEVGRRFKWVGFSFFVVLPVVLTVLWLTVFRSSAYMDWFHLAKVYSSTAGCIGFWCIRHIKGLSKNKIALCFPPLILAINICEAVMRDFEVGRYTTPVVEYSNNQIQYYIGGAWNYMNGIAGILNIITITGWFGICIRAVTAKDKSRDMLWPDMLWFWIIAYDLWNFAYTYNCLPTHAWYCGFALLLAPTLCAFTLGKGAWLQHRAQTLALWCMFAQTFPAFQDASSWMVQSTASHAISQAAIKQGILAANGYTMNVAPGIYQVASASPSTTALFIVSLLALLANVAVFVYMIAHIAKTKRNPYTAELYTDLAAHSRIKSLAEGFQLNRPQKVKQN
;
A
#
# COMPACT_ATOMS: atom_id res chain seq x y z
N MET A 1 13.85 -11.85 10.85
CA MET A 1 12.88 -11.42 9.85
C MET A 1 13.55 -11.00 8.54
N PHE A 2 14.61 -10.21 8.57
CA PHE A 2 15.29 -9.70 7.40
C PHE A 2 16.79 -10.01 7.41
N VAL A 3 17.36 -10.19 6.21
CA VAL A 3 18.78 -10.40 5.97
C VAL A 3 19.28 -9.26 5.10
N PHE A 4 20.29 -8.57 5.57
CA PHE A 4 20.97 -7.49 4.86
C PHE A 4 22.15 -8.05 4.04
N TYR A 5 22.50 -7.35 2.98
CA TYR A 5 23.63 -7.75 2.13
C TYR A 5 24.95 -7.76 2.91
N GLU A 6 25.70 -8.86 2.83
CA GLU A 6 27.02 -8.97 3.43
C GLU A 6 28.00 -8.02 2.73
N GLY A 7 28.81 -7.31 3.49
CA GLY A 7 29.77 -6.33 2.95
C GLY A 7 29.33 -4.88 2.99
N ILE A 8 28.05 -4.60 3.36
CA ILE A 8 27.60 -3.23 3.63
C ILE A 8 27.26 -3.08 5.12
N PRO A 9 27.76 -2.02 5.79
CA PRO A 9 27.37 -1.74 7.17
C PRO A 9 25.86 -1.57 7.30
N THR A 10 25.23 -2.26 8.25
CA THR A 10 23.79 -2.18 8.53
C THR A 10 23.30 -0.74 8.69
N VAL A 11 24.13 0.14 9.27
CA VAL A 11 23.80 1.57 9.42
C VAL A 11 23.53 2.24 8.07
N LEU A 12 24.27 1.90 7.02
CA LEU A 12 24.04 2.46 5.68
C LEU A 12 22.72 1.96 5.08
N VAL A 13 22.39 0.68 5.28
CA VAL A 13 21.09 0.13 4.84
C VAL A 13 19.95 0.85 5.53
N LEU A 14 20.06 1.11 6.84
CA LEU A 14 19.07 1.87 7.60
C LEU A 14 19.00 3.34 7.14
N LEU A 15 20.12 3.97 6.81
CA LEU A 15 20.14 5.33 6.26
C LEU A 15 19.46 5.40 4.89
N VAL A 16 19.70 4.44 4.00
CA VAL A 16 19.01 4.35 2.69
C VAL A 16 17.51 4.15 2.89
N TRP A 17 17.11 3.28 3.83
CA TRP A 17 15.70 3.13 4.17
C TRP A 17 15.08 4.44 4.67
N LEU A 18 15.78 5.16 5.55
CA LEU A 18 15.33 6.46 6.05
C LEU A 18 15.23 7.50 4.92
N CYS A 19 16.16 7.50 3.97
CA CYS A 19 16.09 8.36 2.78
C CYS A 19 14.88 8.03 1.91
N VAL A 20 14.57 6.76 1.68
CA VAL A 20 13.37 6.33 0.95
C VAL A 20 12.12 6.79 1.68
N PHE A 21 12.01 6.52 2.98
CA PHE A 21 10.89 6.94 3.82
C PHE A 21 10.69 8.47 3.78
N ALA A 22 11.77 9.24 4.01
CA ALA A 22 11.73 10.70 4.00
C ALA A 22 11.36 11.26 2.61
N SER A 23 11.88 10.66 1.54
CA SER A 23 11.54 11.05 0.18
C SER A 23 10.07 10.84 -0.13
N LEU A 24 9.51 9.67 0.22
CA LEU A 24 8.08 9.39 0.06
C LEU A 24 7.22 10.36 0.86
N PHE A 25 7.60 10.65 2.11
CA PHE A 25 6.90 11.59 2.99
C PHE A 25 6.93 13.01 2.40
N LEU A 26 8.11 13.52 2.00
CA LEU A 26 8.30 14.88 1.49
C LEU A 26 7.65 15.07 0.12
N LEU A 27 7.84 14.14 -0.82
CA LEU A 27 7.23 14.23 -2.16
C LEU A 27 5.70 14.16 -2.09
N ASN A 28 5.14 13.33 -1.19
CA ASN A 28 3.72 13.33 -0.92
C ASN A 28 3.26 14.67 -0.36
N GLU A 29 4.00 15.27 0.59
CA GLU A 29 3.67 16.58 1.18
C GLU A 29 3.69 17.70 0.13
N VAL A 30 4.69 17.71 -0.74
CA VAL A 30 4.79 18.66 -1.85
C VAL A 30 3.65 18.46 -2.87
N GLY A 31 3.41 17.20 -3.28
CA GLY A 31 2.36 16.86 -4.25
C GLY A 31 0.94 17.18 -3.77
N ARG A 32 0.66 17.06 -2.45
CA ARG A 32 -0.65 17.41 -1.89
C ARG A 32 -0.86 18.91 -1.73
N ARG A 33 0.19 19.67 -1.37
CA ARG A 33 0.09 21.12 -1.11
C ARG A 33 0.02 21.96 -2.37
N PHE A 34 0.77 21.57 -3.39
CA PHE A 34 0.88 22.33 -4.64
C PHE A 34 0.10 21.64 -5.77
N LYS A 35 -1.04 22.22 -6.13
CA LYS A 35 -1.96 21.66 -7.14
C LYS A 35 -1.25 21.21 -8.43
N TRP A 36 -0.41 22.08 -9.00
CA TRP A 36 0.25 21.80 -10.28
C TRP A 36 1.42 20.83 -10.15
N VAL A 37 2.10 20.81 -9.02
CA VAL A 37 3.12 19.77 -8.73
C VAL A 37 2.44 18.40 -8.60
N GLY A 38 1.33 18.33 -7.87
CA GLY A 38 0.53 17.10 -7.82
C GLY A 38 0.00 16.64 -9.17
N PHE A 39 -0.41 17.58 -10.03
CA PHE A 39 -0.79 17.27 -11.41
C PHE A 39 0.39 16.71 -12.21
N SER A 40 1.56 17.35 -12.14
CA SER A 40 2.76 16.89 -12.83
C SER A 40 3.18 15.50 -12.36
N PHE A 41 3.19 15.23 -11.04
CA PHE A 41 3.64 13.95 -10.49
C PHE A 41 2.66 12.81 -10.77
N PHE A 42 1.35 13.06 -10.71
CA PHE A 42 0.36 11.98 -10.70
C PHE A 42 -0.47 11.89 -11.98
N VAL A 43 -0.35 12.85 -12.89
CA VAL A 43 -1.03 12.82 -14.19
C VAL A 43 -0.03 12.80 -15.34
N VAL A 44 0.92 13.76 -15.37
CA VAL A 44 1.85 13.88 -16.50
C VAL A 44 2.95 12.82 -16.44
N LEU A 45 3.62 12.69 -15.29
CA LEU A 45 4.75 11.78 -15.13
C LEU A 45 4.40 10.31 -15.43
N PRO A 46 3.28 9.73 -14.96
CA PRO A 46 2.91 8.36 -15.33
C PRO A 46 2.75 8.12 -16.82
N VAL A 47 2.22 9.11 -17.55
CA VAL A 47 2.06 9.02 -19.02
C VAL A 47 3.44 9.00 -19.69
N VAL A 48 4.32 9.91 -19.30
CA VAL A 48 5.69 9.98 -19.83
C VAL A 48 6.45 8.69 -19.54
N LEU A 49 6.40 8.22 -18.28
CA LEU A 49 7.06 6.99 -17.87
C LEU A 49 6.50 5.76 -18.59
N THR A 50 5.19 5.68 -18.84
CA THR A 50 4.61 4.58 -19.63
C THR A 50 5.23 4.50 -21.01
N VAL A 51 5.39 5.63 -21.70
CA VAL A 51 6.06 5.64 -23.02
C VAL A 51 7.51 5.17 -22.88
N LEU A 52 8.23 5.64 -21.87
CA LEU A 52 9.63 5.25 -21.63
C LEU A 52 9.78 3.76 -21.30
N TRP A 53 8.89 3.17 -20.49
CA TRP A 53 8.92 1.74 -20.15
C TRP A 53 8.62 0.87 -21.37
N LEU A 54 7.76 1.31 -22.27
CA LEU A 54 7.44 0.56 -23.50
C LEU A 54 8.50 0.69 -24.59
N THR A 55 9.38 1.69 -24.47
CA THR A 55 10.41 1.98 -25.51
C THR A 55 11.82 1.84 -24.95
N VAL A 56 12.30 2.79 -24.15
CA VAL A 56 13.69 2.90 -23.69
C VAL A 56 14.02 1.88 -22.60
N PHE A 57 13.14 1.68 -21.65
CA PHE A 57 13.38 0.81 -20.48
C PHE A 57 12.72 -0.57 -20.59
N ARG A 58 12.27 -0.98 -21.78
CA ARG A 58 11.56 -2.24 -21.99
C ARG A 58 12.33 -3.48 -21.52
N SER A 59 13.65 -3.46 -21.64
CA SER A 59 14.53 -4.56 -21.23
C SER A 59 14.89 -4.56 -19.75
N SER A 60 14.67 -3.46 -19.03
CA SER A 60 15.08 -3.30 -17.62
C SER A 60 13.91 -3.08 -16.67
N ALA A 61 12.79 -2.50 -17.11
CA ALA A 61 11.62 -2.27 -16.29
C ALA A 61 10.84 -3.57 -16.00
N TYR A 62 10.06 -3.59 -14.91
CA TYR A 62 9.10 -4.67 -14.69
C TYR A 62 8.02 -4.66 -15.77
N MET A 63 7.80 -5.81 -16.40
CA MET A 63 6.80 -5.96 -17.46
C MET A 63 5.77 -7.05 -17.16
N ASP A 64 5.75 -7.56 -15.92
CA ASP A 64 4.75 -8.52 -15.48
C ASP A 64 3.43 -7.83 -15.13
N TRP A 65 2.35 -8.62 -15.15
CA TRP A 65 1.00 -8.12 -14.96
C TRP A 65 0.81 -7.44 -13.61
N PHE A 66 1.47 -7.98 -12.56
CA PHE A 66 1.27 -7.52 -11.20
C PHE A 66 1.84 -6.10 -10.99
N HIS A 67 3.09 -5.85 -11.42
CA HIS A 67 3.72 -4.53 -11.29
C HIS A 67 3.03 -3.48 -12.17
N LEU A 68 2.62 -3.86 -13.40
CA LEU A 68 1.84 -2.98 -14.27
C LEU A 68 0.47 -2.66 -13.65
N ALA A 69 -0.26 -3.64 -13.10
CA ALA A 69 -1.51 -3.41 -12.40
C ALA A 69 -1.32 -2.46 -11.22
N LYS A 70 -0.28 -2.65 -10.40
CA LYS A 70 0.02 -1.78 -9.23
C LYS A 70 0.34 -0.35 -9.62
N VAL A 71 1.18 -0.12 -10.62
CA VAL A 71 1.51 1.25 -11.03
C VAL A 71 0.30 1.96 -11.64
N TYR A 72 -0.50 1.27 -12.46
CA TYR A 72 -1.66 1.90 -13.10
C TYR A 72 -2.84 2.07 -12.16
N SER A 73 -3.14 1.13 -11.26
CA SER A 73 -4.20 1.30 -10.27
C SER A 73 -3.88 2.43 -9.28
N SER A 74 -2.63 2.54 -8.83
CA SER A 74 -2.22 3.61 -7.92
C SER A 74 -2.23 4.98 -8.61
N THR A 75 -1.75 5.09 -9.84
CA THR A 75 -1.78 6.35 -10.61
C THR A 75 -3.19 6.76 -11.00
N ALA A 76 -4.05 5.81 -11.42
CA ALA A 76 -5.47 6.06 -11.64
C ALA A 76 -6.17 6.56 -10.37
N GLY A 77 -5.85 5.96 -9.22
CA GLY A 77 -6.30 6.45 -7.91
C GLY A 77 -5.91 7.91 -7.68
N CYS A 78 -4.64 8.26 -7.89
CA CYS A 78 -4.15 9.64 -7.75
C CYS A 78 -4.85 10.62 -8.70
N ILE A 79 -5.08 10.23 -9.96
CA ILE A 79 -5.81 11.04 -10.95
C ILE A 79 -7.23 11.30 -10.47
N GLY A 80 -7.97 10.26 -10.09
CA GLY A 80 -9.34 10.39 -9.59
C GLY A 80 -9.45 11.25 -8.33
N PHE A 81 -8.52 11.08 -7.37
CA PHE A 81 -8.47 11.91 -6.16
C PHE A 81 -8.11 13.36 -6.48
N TRP A 82 -7.19 13.61 -7.43
CA TRP A 82 -6.89 14.95 -7.90
C TRP A 82 -8.14 15.60 -8.52
N CYS A 83 -8.91 14.88 -9.33
CA CYS A 83 -10.17 15.35 -9.91
C CYS A 83 -11.21 15.70 -8.84
N ILE A 84 -11.44 14.79 -7.85
CA ILE A 84 -12.38 15.02 -6.74
C ILE A 84 -11.99 16.28 -5.93
N ARG A 85 -10.69 16.51 -5.72
CA ARG A 85 -10.16 17.66 -4.97
C ARG A 85 -10.30 18.98 -5.70
N HIS A 86 -10.13 19.00 -7.02
CA HIS A 86 -9.91 20.23 -7.77
C HIS A 86 -10.98 20.56 -8.81
N ILE A 87 -11.80 19.58 -9.23
CA ILE A 87 -12.92 19.86 -10.15
C ILE A 87 -14.17 20.18 -9.32
N LYS A 88 -14.76 21.35 -9.61
CA LYS A 88 -15.94 21.85 -8.91
C LYS A 88 -17.12 20.86 -9.04
N GLY A 89 -17.74 20.53 -7.91
CA GLY A 89 -18.92 19.68 -7.86
C GLY A 89 -18.64 18.17 -7.74
N LEU A 90 -17.45 17.67 -8.15
CA LEU A 90 -17.14 16.23 -8.06
C LEU A 90 -17.15 15.70 -6.62
N SER A 91 -16.67 16.48 -5.67
CA SER A 91 -16.69 16.10 -4.23
C SER A 91 -18.08 15.99 -3.61
N LYS A 92 -19.14 16.44 -4.34
CA LYS A 92 -20.53 16.31 -3.92
C LYS A 92 -21.32 15.31 -4.76
N ASN A 93 -20.71 14.76 -5.81
CA ASN A 93 -21.35 13.81 -6.73
C ASN A 93 -21.17 12.39 -6.17
N LYS A 94 -22.27 11.70 -5.84
CA LYS A 94 -22.25 10.35 -5.29
C LYS A 94 -21.57 9.33 -6.20
N ILE A 95 -21.72 9.45 -7.53
CA ILE A 95 -21.05 8.55 -8.49
C ILE A 95 -19.54 8.74 -8.40
N ALA A 96 -19.06 10.00 -8.37
CA ALA A 96 -17.65 10.28 -8.21
C ALA A 96 -17.10 9.80 -6.85
N LEU A 97 -17.91 9.83 -5.80
CA LEU A 97 -17.53 9.35 -4.47
C LEU A 97 -17.52 7.81 -4.34
N CYS A 98 -18.06 7.07 -5.31
CA CYS A 98 -17.85 5.62 -5.38
C CYS A 98 -16.43 5.27 -5.86
N PHE A 99 -15.71 6.18 -6.53
CA PHE A 99 -14.40 5.89 -7.09
C PHE A 99 -13.33 5.58 -6.02
N PRO A 100 -13.16 6.36 -4.92
CA PRO A 100 -12.15 6.08 -3.89
C PRO A 100 -12.26 4.68 -3.26
N PRO A 101 -13.43 4.21 -2.79
CA PRO A 101 -13.55 2.86 -2.26
C PRO A 101 -13.34 1.77 -3.31
N LEU A 102 -13.79 1.99 -4.55
CA LEU A 102 -13.61 1.01 -5.63
C LEU A 102 -12.16 0.84 -6.03
N ILE A 103 -11.40 1.93 -6.23
CA ILE A 103 -9.98 1.83 -6.59
C ILE A 103 -9.15 1.25 -5.44
N LEU A 104 -9.51 1.53 -4.19
CA LEU A 104 -8.90 0.90 -3.02
C LEU A 104 -9.19 -0.61 -2.99
N ALA A 105 -10.44 -1.01 -3.22
CA ALA A 105 -10.84 -2.42 -3.29
C ALA A 105 -10.09 -3.15 -4.42
N ILE A 106 -9.98 -2.56 -5.61
CA ILE A 106 -9.21 -3.12 -6.73
C ILE A 106 -7.75 -3.34 -6.32
N ASN A 107 -7.11 -2.33 -5.72
CA ASN A 107 -5.71 -2.42 -5.28
C ASN A 107 -5.50 -3.50 -4.21
N ILE A 108 -6.49 -3.72 -3.34
CA ILE A 108 -6.47 -4.81 -2.36
C ILE A 108 -6.67 -6.16 -3.08
N CYS A 109 -7.63 -6.27 -4.01
CA CYS A 109 -7.87 -7.50 -4.77
C CYS A 109 -6.63 -8.00 -5.52
N GLU A 110 -5.84 -7.12 -6.14
CA GLU A 110 -4.58 -7.48 -6.80
C GLU A 110 -3.62 -8.22 -5.84
N ALA A 111 -3.50 -7.75 -4.61
CA ALA A 111 -2.66 -8.37 -3.59
C ALA A 111 -3.26 -9.68 -3.06
N VAL A 112 -4.58 -9.74 -2.86
CA VAL A 112 -5.31 -10.95 -2.47
C VAL A 112 -5.14 -12.05 -3.52
N MET A 113 -5.23 -11.70 -4.82
CA MET A 113 -4.99 -12.66 -5.89
C MET A 113 -3.56 -13.22 -5.84
N ARG A 114 -2.56 -12.38 -5.58
CA ARG A 114 -1.17 -12.81 -5.45
C ARG A 114 -0.95 -13.71 -4.22
N ASP A 115 -1.62 -13.42 -3.09
CA ASP A 115 -1.60 -14.31 -1.92
C ASP A 115 -2.11 -15.72 -2.27
N PHE A 116 -3.25 -15.82 -2.94
CA PHE A 116 -3.80 -17.12 -3.35
C PHE A 116 -2.95 -17.81 -4.43
N GLU A 117 -2.31 -17.05 -5.30
CA GLU A 117 -1.38 -17.58 -6.31
C GLU A 117 -0.15 -18.19 -5.63
N VAL A 118 0.53 -17.44 -4.76
CA VAL A 118 1.73 -17.89 -4.04
C VAL A 118 1.40 -19.02 -3.06
N GLY A 119 0.22 -18.97 -2.42
CA GLY A 119 -0.22 -19.99 -1.46
C GLY A 119 -0.20 -21.44 -1.98
N ARG A 120 -0.25 -21.62 -3.30
CA ARG A 120 -0.24 -22.94 -3.95
C ARG A 120 1.16 -23.59 -4.00
N TYR A 121 2.23 -22.81 -3.84
CA TYR A 121 3.60 -23.31 -3.92
C TYR A 121 4.09 -23.84 -2.57
N THR A 122 3.70 -25.06 -2.23
CA THR A 122 4.06 -25.71 -0.94
C THR A 122 5.53 -26.13 -0.85
N THR A 123 6.23 -26.20 -1.99
CA THR A 123 7.68 -26.38 -2.08
C THR A 123 8.32 -25.04 -2.37
N PRO A 124 9.50 -24.71 -1.77
CA PRO A 124 10.22 -23.49 -2.10
C PRO A 124 10.50 -23.36 -3.60
N VAL A 125 10.29 -22.18 -4.15
CA VAL A 125 10.48 -21.90 -5.56
C VAL A 125 11.29 -20.63 -5.81
N VAL A 126 11.98 -20.61 -6.95
CA VAL A 126 12.49 -19.42 -7.61
C VAL A 126 11.67 -19.21 -8.87
N GLU A 127 11.02 -18.08 -8.98
CA GLU A 127 10.35 -17.64 -10.21
C GLU A 127 11.24 -16.61 -10.91
N TYR A 128 11.55 -16.88 -12.16
CA TYR A 128 12.25 -15.95 -13.04
C TYR A 128 11.37 -15.61 -14.22
N SER A 129 10.91 -14.38 -14.29
CA SER A 129 10.07 -13.88 -15.39
C SER A 129 10.22 -12.37 -15.53
N ASN A 130 10.13 -11.87 -16.77
CA ASN A 130 10.03 -10.44 -17.05
C ASN A 130 11.05 -9.55 -16.28
N ASN A 131 12.32 -9.93 -16.29
CA ASN A 131 13.43 -9.24 -15.62
C ASN A 131 13.40 -9.27 -14.08
N GLN A 132 12.61 -10.17 -13.49
CA GLN A 132 12.43 -10.26 -12.05
C GLN A 132 12.74 -11.68 -11.56
N ILE A 133 13.42 -11.76 -10.42
CA ILE A 133 13.66 -13.01 -9.68
C ILE A 133 12.89 -12.91 -8.35
N GLN A 134 12.00 -13.88 -8.12
CA GLN A 134 11.23 -13.96 -6.87
C GLN A 134 11.55 -15.28 -6.15
N TYR A 135 11.60 -15.23 -4.81
CA TYR A 135 11.91 -16.36 -3.94
C TYR A 135 10.81 -16.52 -2.91
N TYR A 136 10.00 -17.54 -3.02
CA TYR A 136 8.92 -17.74 -2.06
C TYR A 136 8.59 -19.21 -1.78
N ILE A 137 7.91 -19.40 -0.67
CA ILE A 137 7.23 -20.62 -0.29
C ILE A 137 5.80 -20.25 0.12
N GLY A 138 4.83 -20.92 -0.46
CA GLY A 138 3.42 -20.77 -0.13
C GLY A 138 2.97 -21.69 0.98
N GLY A 139 1.84 -21.37 1.59
CA GLY A 139 1.22 -22.15 2.64
C GLY A 139 0.00 -21.50 3.25
N ALA A 140 -0.43 -22.01 4.41
CA ALA A 140 -1.62 -21.51 5.12
C ALA A 140 -1.56 -20.00 5.42
N TRP A 141 -0.38 -19.45 5.63
CA TRP A 141 -0.18 -18.01 5.89
C TRP A 141 -0.64 -17.12 4.73
N ASN A 142 -0.47 -17.54 3.47
CA ASN A 142 -0.97 -16.79 2.31
C ASN A 142 -2.52 -16.79 2.30
N TYR A 143 -3.16 -17.93 2.57
CA TYR A 143 -4.62 -18.00 2.64
C TYR A 143 -5.17 -17.16 3.80
N MET A 144 -4.52 -17.20 4.98
CA MET A 144 -4.88 -16.33 6.11
C MET A 144 -4.79 -14.86 5.73
N ASN A 145 -3.72 -14.46 5.04
CA ASN A 145 -3.54 -13.08 4.60
C ASN A 145 -4.51 -12.69 3.50
N GLY A 146 -4.80 -13.58 2.55
CA GLY A 146 -5.83 -13.39 1.53
C GLY A 146 -7.22 -13.14 2.14
N ILE A 147 -7.59 -13.92 3.18
CA ILE A 147 -8.84 -13.71 3.93
C ILE A 147 -8.82 -12.35 4.65
N ALA A 148 -7.70 -11.97 5.27
CA ALA A 148 -7.55 -10.65 5.90
C ALA A 148 -7.75 -9.51 4.89
N GLY A 149 -7.25 -9.67 3.65
CA GLY A 149 -7.48 -8.71 2.56
C GLY A 149 -8.93 -8.61 2.14
N ILE A 150 -9.66 -9.73 2.07
CA ILE A 150 -11.10 -9.75 1.79
C ILE A 150 -11.86 -9.01 2.91
N LEU A 151 -11.51 -9.22 4.17
CA LEU A 151 -12.11 -8.50 5.30
C LEU A 151 -11.82 -7.00 5.24
N ASN A 152 -10.61 -6.61 4.81
CA ASN A 152 -10.27 -5.20 4.54
C ASN A 152 -11.26 -4.56 3.55
N ILE A 153 -11.55 -5.24 2.42
CA ILE A 153 -12.50 -4.74 1.41
C ILE A 153 -13.89 -4.60 2.00
N ILE A 154 -14.38 -5.61 2.70
CA ILE A 154 -15.72 -5.62 3.30
C ILE A 154 -15.87 -4.48 4.33
N THR A 155 -14.81 -4.13 5.03
CA THR A 155 -14.82 -3.11 6.08
C THR A 155 -14.54 -1.68 5.59
N ILE A 156 -14.51 -1.43 4.28
CA ILE A 156 -14.45 -0.08 3.71
C ILE A 156 -15.83 0.59 3.86
N THR A 157 -15.99 1.47 4.85
CA THR A 157 -17.28 2.08 5.21
C THR A 157 -17.35 3.56 4.86
N GLY A 158 -18.56 4.16 4.92
CA GLY A 158 -18.78 5.61 4.83
C GLY A 158 -18.41 6.25 3.49
N TRP A 159 -18.72 5.60 2.36
CA TRP A 159 -18.30 6.04 1.02
C TRP A 159 -18.74 7.47 0.68
N PHE A 160 -19.97 7.82 1.03
CA PHE A 160 -20.54 9.15 0.74
C PHE A 160 -20.23 10.20 1.83
N GLY A 161 -19.52 9.82 2.90
CA GLY A 161 -18.97 10.72 3.90
C GLY A 161 -17.67 11.39 3.49
N ILE A 162 -17.04 10.95 2.39
CA ILE A 162 -15.82 11.55 1.85
C ILE A 162 -16.08 13.03 1.55
N CYS A 163 -15.15 13.89 1.99
CA CYS A 163 -15.29 15.34 1.88
C CYS A 163 -13.93 16.01 1.64
N ILE A 164 -13.92 17.31 1.38
CA ILE A 164 -12.71 18.07 1.08
C ILE A 164 -12.32 18.94 2.28
N ARG A 165 -11.03 18.97 2.60
CA ARG A 165 -10.46 19.83 3.62
C ARG A 165 -10.72 21.30 3.29
N ALA A 166 -11.16 22.06 4.30
CA ALA A 166 -11.31 23.51 4.19
C ALA A 166 -9.95 24.17 3.93
N VAL A 167 -9.95 25.15 3.02
CA VAL A 167 -8.79 25.98 2.76
C VAL A 167 -8.62 26.99 3.90
N THR A 168 -7.44 26.98 4.52
CA THR A 168 -7.07 27.91 5.58
C THR A 168 -5.78 28.65 5.21
N ALA A 169 -5.41 29.68 5.99
CA ALA A 169 -4.14 30.37 5.80
C ALA A 169 -2.92 29.43 5.95
N LYS A 170 -3.05 28.39 6.79
CA LYS A 170 -1.98 27.42 7.09
C LYS A 170 -1.97 26.23 6.16
N ASP A 171 -3.11 25.81 5.62
CA ASP A 171 -3.23 24.63 4.77
C ASP A 171 -4.16 24.92 3.58
N LYS A 172 -3.60 24.91 2.38
CA LYS A 172 -4.30 25.10 1.10
C LYS A 172 -4.43 23.81 0.29
N SER A 173 -4.15 22.65 0.91
CA SER A 173 -4.03 21.36 0.21
C SER A 173 -5.35 20.88 -0.42
N ARG A 174 -6.52 21.21 0.16
CA ARG A 174 -7.81 20.65 -0.25
C ARG A 174 -7.80 19.12 -0.24
N ASP A 175 -7.20 18.51 0.80
CA ASP A 175 -7.11 17.05 0.89
C ASP A 175 -8.48 16.39 0.86
N MET A 176 -8.53 15.21 0.25
CA MET A 176 -9.68 14.32 0.29
C MET A 176 -9.72 13.62 1.66
N LEU A 177 -10.66 14.02 2.51
CA LEU A 177 -10.86 13.48 3.85
C LEU A 177 -11.84 12.31 3.81
N TRP A 178 -11.54 11.26 4.57
CA TRP A 178 -12.46 10.13 4.76
C TRP A 178 -12.72 9.90 6.24
N PRO A 179 -13.80 10.47 6.81
CA PRO A 179 -14.08 10.42 8.25
C PRO A 179 -14.24 9.03 8.84
N ASP A 180 -14.78 8.07 8.08
CA ASP A 180 -14.96 6.68 8.53
C ASP A 180 -13.68 5.84 8.44
N MET A 181 -12.65 6.29 7.68
CA MET A 181 -11.38 5.58 7.57
C MET A 181 -10.47 5.93 8.75
N LEU A 182 -10.73 5.28 9.88
CA LEU A 182 -10.11 5.59 11.15
C LEU A 182 -8.86 4.74 11.42
N TRP A 183 -8.12 5.12 12.47
CA TRP A 183 -6.83 4.56 12.84
C TRP A 183 -6.83 3.02 12.95
N PHE A 184 -7.88 2.41 13.48
CA PHE A 184 -7.96 0.95 13.65
C PHE A 184 -8.05 0.22 12.31
N TRP A 185 -8.79 0.76 11.34
CA TRP A 185 -8.83 0.24 9.98
C TRP A 185 -7.48 0.42 9.27
N ILE A 186 -6.85 1.59 9.42
CA ILE A 186 -5.54 1.90 8.84
C ILE A 186 -4.48 0.93 9.36
N ILE A 187 -4.43 0.67 10.67
CA ILE A 187 -3.48 -0.28 11.26
C ILE A 187 -3.75 -1.71 10.77
N ALA A 188 -5.00 -2.14 10.68
CA ALA A 188 -5.34 -3.46 10.17
C ALA A 188 -4.94 -3.61 8.69
N TYR A 189 -5.13 -2.58 7.88
CA TYR A 189 -4.64 -2.53 6.50
C TYR A 189 -3.10 -2.59 6.45
N ASP A 190 -2.39 -1.82 7.27
CA ASP A 190 -0.93 -1.80 7.26
C ASP A 190 -0.35 -3.17 7.65
N LEU A 191 -0.94 -3.84 8.66
CA LEU A 191 -0.55 -5.20 9.04
C LEU A 191 -0.80 -6.21 7.92
N TRP A 192 -1.97 -6.15 7.28
CA TRP A 192 -2.30 -6.98 6.13
C TRP A 192 -1.34 -6.76 4.96
N ASN A 193 -1.09 -5.51 4.60
CA ASN A 193 -0.24 -5.19 3.45
C ASN A 193 1.23 -5.51 3.73
N PHE A 194 1.69 -5.36 4.97
CA PHE A 194 3.01 -5.83 5.39
C PHE A 194 3.13 -7.36 5.22
N ALA A 195 2.16 -8.12 5.72
CA ALA A 195 2.16 -9.58 5.60
C ALA A 195 2.15 -10.02 4.13
N TYR A 196 1.34 -9.37 3.30
CA TYR A 196 1.33 -9.60 1.86
C TYR A 196 2.71 -9.38 1.21
N THR A 197 3.34 -8.23 1.44
CA THR A 197 4.66 -7.94 0.85
C THR A 197 5.73 -8.89 1.39
N TYR A 198 5.67 -9.26 2.67
CA TYR A 198 6.62 -10.16 3.30
C TYR A 198 6.52 -11.59 2.76
N ASN A 199 5.33 -12.06 2.46
CA ASN A 199 5.07 -13.43 2.02
C ASN A 199 5.18 -13.59 0.49
N CYS A 200 4.72 -12.61 -0.28
CA CYS A 200 4.57 -12.73 -1.73
C CYS A 200 5.61 -11.96 -2.54
N LEU A 201 6.25 -10.95 -1.94
CA LEU A 201 7.25 -10.09 -2.56
C LEU A 201 8.42 -9.86 -1.60
N PRO A 202 9.12 -10.93 -1.20
CA PRO A 202 10.02 -10.89 -0.04
C PRO A 202 11.29 -10.05 -0.22
N THR A 203 11.70 -9.71 -1.46
CA THR A 203 12.77 -8.74 -1.74
C THR A 203 12.27 -7.30 -1.63
N HIS A 204 10.97 -7.07 -1.77
CA HIS A 204 10.36 -5.74 -1.71
C HIS A 204 9.87 -5.34 -0.31
N ALA A 205 9.73 -6.30 0.62
CA ALA A 205 9.07 -6.08 1.91
C ALA A 205 9.76 -5.00 2.77
N TRP A 206 11.08 -4.83 2.66
CA TRP A 206 11.83 -3.82 3.42
C TRP A 206 11.41 -2.39 3.06
N TYR A 207 11.23 -2.11 1.78
CA TYR A 207 10.80 -0.80 1.31
C TYR A 207 9.28 -0.70 1.20
N CYS A 208 8.62 -1.65 0.53
CA CYS A 208 7.17 -1.64 0.34
C CYS A 208 6.39 -1.96 1.61
N GLY A 209 6.88 -2.90 2.42
CA GLY A 209 6.23 -3.32 3.67
C GLY A 209 6.46 -2.37 4.84
N PHE A 210 7.54 -1.58 4.83
CA PHE A 210 7.85 -0.63 5.90
C PHE A 210 7.82 0.82 5.45
N ALA A 211 8.77 1.29 4.64
CA ALA A 211 8.87 2.71 4.31
C ALA A 211 7.62 3.24 3.64
N LEU A 212 7.10 2.48 2.68
CA LEU A 212 5.92 2.83 1.90
C LEU A 212 4.60 2.76 2.70
N LEU A 213 4.50 1.96 3.76
CA LEU A 213 3.33 1.93 4.64
C LEU A 213 3.41 3.00 5.72
N LEU A 214 4.58 3.18 6.33
CA LEU A 214 4.76 4.15 7.41
C LEU A 214 4.67 5.60 6.92
N ALA A 215 5.12 5.92 5.72
CA ALA A 215 5.10 7.30 5.22
C ALA A 215 3.68 7.89 5.11
N PRO A 216 2.70 7.25 4.44
CA PRO A 216 1.32 7.76 4.39
C PRO A 216 0.63 7.72 5.74
N THR A 217 0.90 6.70 6.56
CA THR A 217 0.29 6.57 7.89
C THR A 217 0.78 7.66 8.83
N LEU A 218 2.09 7.97 8.82
CA LEU A 218 2.61 9.12 9.58
C LEU A 218 2.04 10.45 9.08
N CYS A 219 1.92 10.65 7.74
CA CYS A 219 1.26 11.82 7.18
C CYS A 219 -0.17 11.97 7.69
N ALA A 220 -0.95 10.88 7.67
CA ALA A 220 -2.35 10.88 8.08
C ALA A 220 -2.56 11.14 9.57
N PHE A 221 -1.58 10.80 10.41
CA PHE A 221 -1.67 11.06 11.86
C PHE A 221 -1.07 12.41 12.28
N THR A 222 -0.31 13.05 11.41
CA THR A 222 0.36 14.34 11.70
C THR A 222 -0.18 15.48 10.85
N LEU A 223 0.36 15.67 9.65
CA LEU A 223 0.15 16.84 8.80
C LEU A 223 -1.16 16.77 7.99
N GLY A 224 -1.47 15.61 7.44
CA GLY A 224 -2.62 15.38 6.55
C GLY A 224 -3.77 14.62 7.18
N LYS A 225 -4.10 14.91 8.45
CA LYS A 225 -5.13 14.18 9.22
C LYS A 225 -6.42 13.92 8.43
N GLY A 226 -6.84 12.66 8.43
CA GLY A 226 -8.07 12.20 7.77
C GLY A 226 -7.95 11.92 6.27
N ALA A 227 -6.78 12.14 5.66
CA ALA A 227 -6.55 11.95 4.22
C ALA A 227 -5.67 10.70 3.92
N TRP A 228 -5.73 9.68 4.76
CA TRP A 228 -4.84 8.52 4.65
C TRP A 228 -4.88 7.87 3.27
N LEU A 229 -6.06 7.63 2.69
CA LEU A 229 -6.15 7.01 1.36
C LEU A 229 -5.46 7.83 0.27
N GLN A 230 -5.61 9.17 0.31
CA GLN A 230 -4.90 10.05 -0.60
C GLN A 230 -3.38 9.92 -0.44
N HIS A 231 -2.87 9.94 0.81
CA HIS A 231 -1.44 9.79 1.08
C HIS A 231 -0.94 8.41 0.64
N ARG A 232 -1.72 7.36 0.91
CA ARG A 232 -1.39 5.99 0.51
C ARG A 232 -1.30 5.84 -1.00
N ALA A 233 -2.25 6.38 -1.76
CA ALA A 233 -2.20 6.34 -3.22
C ALA A 233 -1.02 7.13 -3.78
N GLN A 234 -0.76 8.33 -3.25
CA GLN A 234 0.34 9.18 -3.72
C GLN A 234 1.71 8.56 -3.45
N THR A 235 1.95 8.04 -2.25
CA THR A 235 3.21 7.36 -1.92
C THR A 235 3.37 6.06 -2.69
N LEU A 236 2.29 5.29 -2.88
CA LEU A 236 2.32 4.08 -3.69
C LEU A 236 2.64 4.37 -5.16
N ALA A 237 2.00 5.38 -5.76
CA ALA A 237 2.27 5.77 -7.13
C ALA A 237 3.73 6.23 -7.31
N LEU A 238 4.27 7.04 -6.39
CA LEU A 238 5.66 7.49 -6.40
C LEU A 238 6.62 6.30 -6.32
N TRP A 239 6.37 5.38 -5.39
CA TRP A 239 7.21 4.19 -5.24
C TRP A 239 7.11 3.25 -6.44
N CYS A 240 5.90 2.97 -6.94
CA CYS A 240 5.71 2.10 -8.10
C CYS A 240 6.39 2.67 -9.34
N MET A 241 6.29 3.97 -9.60
CA MET A 241 6.99 4.61 -10.71
C MET A 241 8.51 4.50 -10.58
N PHE A 242 9.05 4.69 -9.37
CA PHE A 242 10.47 4.53 -9.10
C PHE A 242 10.92 3.08 -9.29
N ALA A 243 10.25 2.13 -8.62
CA ALA A 243 10.61 0.72 -8.67
C ALA A 243 10.45 0.13 -10.09
N GLN A 244 9.41 0.53 -10.81
CA GLN A 244 9.19 0.15 -12.21
C GLN A 244 10.35 0.60 -13.11
N THR A 245 10.90 1.79 -12.86
CA THR A 245 12.00 2.35 -13.66
C THR A 245 13.36 1.77 -13.25
N PHE A 246 13.56 1.50 -11.96
CA PHE A 246 14.82 1.04 -11.36
C PHE A 246 14.64 -0.24 -10.56
N PRO A 247 14.23 -1.38 -11.19
CA PRO A 247 13.98 -2.62 -10.47
C PRO A 247 15.18 -3.13 -9.67
N ALA A 248 16.38 -2.97 -10.24
CA ALA A 248 17.63 -3.41 -9.61
C ALA A 248 17.87 -2.82 -8.22
N PHE A 249 17.28 -1.66 -7.90
CA PHE A 249 17.41 -1.06 -6.56
C PHE A 249 16.99 -2.02 -5.46
N GLN A 250 15.89 -2.71 -5.62
CA GLN A 250 15.37 -3.62 -4.60
C GLN A 250 15.62 -5.11 -4.88
N ASP A 251 15.98 -5.48 -6.13
CA ASP A 251 16.10 -6.89 -6.53
C ASP A 251 17.53 -7.34 -6.80
N ALA A 252 18.45 -6.43 -7.17
CA ALA A 252 19.79 -6.81 -7.62
C ALA A 252 20.87 -5.79 -7.21
N SER A 253 20.68 -5.05 -6.13
CA SER A 253 21.69 -4.11 -5.61
C SER A 253 22.15 -4.51 -4.22
N SER A 254 23.22 -3.86 -3.78
CA SER A 254 23.68 -3.95 -2.39
C SER A 254 22.68 -3.41 -1.36
N TRP A 255 21.62 -2.72 -1.81
CA TRP A 255 20.52 -2.22 -0.98
C TRP A 255 19.34 -3.17 -0.89
N MET A 256 19.39 -4.31 -1.61
CA MET A 256 18.39 -5.36 -1.52
C MET A 256 18.38 -5.94 -0.10
N VAL A 257 17.18 -6.08 0.45
CA VAL A 257 16.95 -6.71 1.76
C VAL A 257 15.95 -7.84 1.57
N GLN A 258 16.37 -9.05 1.88
CA GLN A 258 15.53 -10.24 1.74
C GLN A 258 14.87 -10.62 3.06
N SER A 259 13.71 -11.28 3.00
CA SER A 259 13.21 -12.02 4.16
C SER A 259 14.13 -13.20 4.47
N THR A 260 14.16 -13.65 5.73
CA THR A 260 14.95 -14.83 6.10
C THR A 260 14.57 -16.09 5.32
N ALA A 261 13.29 -16.25 4.98
CA ALA A 261 12.81 -17.36 4.16
C ALA A 261 13.32 -17.25 2.71
N SER A 262 13.19 -16.09 2.10
CA SER A 262 13.66 -15.81 0.74
C SER A 262 15.18 -16.01 0.63
N HIS A 263 15.95 -15.52 1.61
CA HIS A 263 17.39 -15.69 1.65
C HIS A 263 17.78 -17.18 1.68
N ALA A 264 17.13 -17.99 2.51
CA ALA A 264 17.39 -19.43 2.56
C ALA A 264 17.11 -20.13 1.21
N ILE A 265 16.05 -19.72 0.51
CA ILE A 265 15.73 -20.24 -0.83
C ILE A 265 16.78 -19.79 -1.84
N SER A 266 17.17 -18.53 -1.84
CA SER A 266 18.21 -17.97 -2.70
C SER A 266 19.54 -18.72 -2.55
N GLN A 267 20.00 -18.93 -1.32
CA GLN A 267 21.23 -19.68 -1.04
C GLN A 267 21.18 -21.15 -1.51
N ALA A 268 20.05 -21.81 -1.35
CA ALA A 268 19.85 -23.16 -1.86
C ALA A 268 19.81 -23.20 -3.41
N ALA A 269 19.21 -22.20 -4.04
CA ALA A 269 19.17 -22.06 -5.51
C ALA A 269 20.55 -21.82 -6.12
N ILE A 270 21.44 -21.07 -5.42
CA ILE A 270 22.86 -20.94 -5.82
C ILE A 270 23.56 -22.29 -5.77
N LYS A 271 23.39 -23.05 -4.69
CA LYS A 271 24.00 -24.38 -4.53
C LYS A 271 23.50 -25.38 -5.58
N GLN A 272 22.29 -25.24 -6.08
CA GLN A 272 21.71 -26.06 -7.16
C GLN A 272 22.09 -25.58 -8.55
N GLY A 273 22.84 -24.47 -8.70
CA GLY A 273 23.23 -23.91 -9.98
C GLY A 273 22.10 -23.22 -10.74
N ILE A 274 20.93 -22.99 -10.12
CA ILE A 274 19.82 -22.22 -10.71
C ILE A 274 20.20 -20.73 -10.77
N LEU A 275 20.81 -20.23 -9.71
CA LEU A 275 21.36 -18.87 -9.61
C LEU A 275 22.90 -18.91 -9.75
N ALA A 276 23.45 -17.86 -10.30
CA ALA A 276 24.88 -17.59 -10.24
C ALA A 276 25.34 -17.28 -8.81
N ALA A 277 26.62 -17.39 -8.53
CA ALA A 277 27.21 -17.14 -7.21
C ALA A 277 26.97 -15.73 -6.66
N ASN A 278 26.72 -14.74 -7.53
CA ASN A 278 26.38 -13.38 -7.13
C ASN A 278 24.96 -13.23 -6.56
N GLY A 279 24.11 -14.25 -6.70
CA GLY A 279 22.71 -14.24 -6.22
C GLY A 279 21.73 -13.38 -7.01
N TYR A 280 22.15 -12.75 -8.12
CA TYR A 280 21.34 -11.81 -8.91
C TYR A 280 21.16 -12.23 -10.37
N THR A 281 21.89 -13.24 -10.81
CA THR A 281 21.88 -13.69 -12.19
C THR A 281 21.38 -15.12 -12.25
N MET A 282 20.47 -15.39 -13.18
CA MET A 282 20.00 -16.75 -13.43
C MET A 282 20.95 -17.47 -14.38
N ASN A 283 21.20 -18.74 -14.07
CA ASN A 283 21.91 -19.67 -14.98
C ASN A 283 20.94 -20.44 -15.88
N VAL A 284 19.64 -20.22 -15.73
CA VAL A 284 18.57 -20.96 -16.40
C VAL A 284 17.64 -19.98 -17.14
N ALA A 285 16.85 -20.52 -18.07
CA ALA A 285 15.87 -19.73 -18.82
C ALA A 285 14.74 -19.21 -17.90
N PRO A 286 13.92 -18.22 -18.34
CA PRO A 286 12.74 -17.81 -17.60
C PRO A 286 11.80 -18.99 -17.29
N GLY A 287 11.29 -19.06 -16.07
CA GLY A 287 10.43 -20.16 -15.59
C GLY A 287 10.33 -20.20 -14.08
N ILE A 288 9.63 -21.22 -13.56
CA ILE A 288 9.48 -21.49 -12.14
C ILE A 288 10.27 -22.75 -11.80
N TYR A 289 11.18 -22.64 -10.85
CA TYR A 289 12.12 -23.68 -10.46
C TYR A 289 11.92 -24.06 -9.00
N GLN A 290 11.67 -25.36 -8.74
CA GLN A 290 11.59 -25.89 -7.38
C GLN A 290 12.98 -25.99 -6.76
N VAL A 291 13.09 -25.56 -5.50
CA VAL A 291 14.32 -25.60 -4.70
C VAL A 291 14.08 -26.52 -3.51
N ALA A 292 13.90 -27.81 -3.78
CA ALA A 292 13.52 -28.80 -2.77
C ALA A 292 14.56 -28.96 -1.64
N SER A 293 15.83 -28.60 -1.88
CA SER A 293 16.90 -28.59 -0.87
C SER A 293 16.79 -27.42 0.12
N ALA A 294 15.96 -26.40 -0.16
CA ALA A 294 15.78 -25.27 0.75
C ALA A 294 14.87 -25.66 1.91
N SER A 295 15.28 -25.27 3.12
CA SER A 295 14.49 -25.46 4.34
C SER A 295 14.27 -24.10 5.03
N PRO A 296 13.47 -23.20 4.42
CA PRO A 296 13.22 -21.88 5.00
C PRO A 296 12.35 -21.99 6.25
N SER A 297 12.67 -21.16 7.27
CA SER A 297 11.77 -21.02 8.43
C SER A 297 10.51 -20.27 8.02
N THR A 298 9.35 -20.89 8.21
CA THR A 298 8.04 -20.30 7.89
C THR A 298 7.40 -19.59 9.08
N THR A 299 8.03 -19.60 10.25
CA THR A 299 7.48 -19.02 11.49
C THR A 299 7.13 -17.53 11.34
N ALA A 300 8.02 -16.74 10.75
CA ALA A 300 7.77 -15.31 10.54
C ALA A 300 6.62 -15.06 9.55
N LEU A 301 6.54 -15.87 8.47
CA LEU A 301 5.46 -15.82 7.47
C LEU A 301 4.09 -16.06 8.14
N PHE A 302 4.04 -17.10 9.01
CA PHE A 302 2.83 -17.44 9.75
C PHE A 302 2.44 -16.34 10.74
N ILE A 303 3.39 -15.85 11.56
CA ILE A 303 3.11 -14.84 12.59
C ILE A 303 2.58 -13.55 11.98
N VAL A 304 3.20 -13.02 10.92
CA VAL A 304 2.74 -11.78 10.30
C VAL A 304 1.34 -11.92 9.71
N SER A 305 1.04 -13.07 9.09
CA SER A 305 -0.30 -13.33 8.53
C SER A 305 -1.34 -13.55 9.61
N LEU A 306 -0.99 -14.21 10.71
CA LEU A 306 -1.90 -14.38 11.84
C LEU A 306 -2.25 -13.03 12.47
N LEU A 307 -1.27 -12.15 12.69
CA LEU A 307 -1.51 -10.79 13.20
C LEU A 307 -2.39 -9.98 12.25
N ALA A 308 -2.14 -10.07 10.95
CA ALA A 308 -2.97 -9.42 9.93
C ALA A 308 -4.42 -9.93 9.98
N LEU A 309 -4.62 -11.25 10.04
CA LEU A 309 -5.95 -11.85 10.11
C LEU A 309 -6.68 -11.43 11.39
N LEU A 310 -6.04 -11.52 12.55
CA LEU A 310 -6.65 -11.15 13.84
C LEU A 310 -7.06 -9.68 13.87
N ALA A 311 -6.21 -8.78 13.37
CA ALA A 311 -6.52 -7.35 13.31
C ALA A 311 -7.74 -7.09 12.40
N ASN A 312 -7.81 -7.74 11.24
CA ASN A 312 -8.92 -7.54 10.30
C ASN A 312 -10.21 -8.19 10.77
N VAL A 313 -10.15 -9.34 11.43
CA VAL A 313 -11.32 -9.93 12.13
C VAL A 313 -11.83 -9.00 13.22
N ALA A 314 -10.94 -8.39 14.01
CA ALA A 314 -11.33 -7.44 15.05
C ALA A 314 -12.05 -6.21 14.47
N VAL A 315 -11.53 -5.64 13.36
CA VAL A 315 -12.20 -4.52 12.65
C VAL A 315 -13.55 -4.95 12.10
N PHE A 316 -13.65 -6.13 11.51
CA PHE A 316 -14.91 -6.66 10.99
C PHE A 316 -15.96 -6.84 12.10
N VAL A 317 -15.60 -7.47 13.22
CA VAL A 317 -16.48 -7.65 14.38
C VAL A 317 -16.92 -6.29 14.94
N TYR A 318 -15.99 -5.34 15.04
CA TYR A 318 -16.28 -3.97 15.48
C TYR A 318 -17.28 -3.25 14.55
N MET A 319 -17.10 -3.40 13.23
CA MET A 319 -18.05 -2.89 12.22
C MET A 319 -19.44 -3.49 12.42
N ILE A 320 -19.55 -4.83 12.56
CA ILE A 320 -20.83 -5.50 12.77
C ILE A 320 -21.52 -5.01 14.07
N ALA A 321 -20.77 -4.85 15.16
CA ALA A 321 -21.29 -4.31 16.41
C ALA A 321 -21.83 -2.88 16.23
N HIS A 322 -21.14 -2.03 15.45
CA HIS A 322 -21.62 -0.67 15.14
C HIS A 322 -22.87 -0.69 14.25
N ILE A 323 -22.95 -1.57 13.25
CA ILE A 323 -24.15 -1.73 12.42
C ILE A 323 -25.32 -2.18 13.31
N ALA A 324 -25.13 -3.15 14.19
CA ALA A 324 -26.16 -3.63 15.10
C ALA A 324 -26.68 -2.52 16.02
N LYS A 325 -25.78 -1.66 16.55
CA LYS A 325 -26.10 -0.53 17.41
C LYS A 325 -26.80 0.60 16.67
N THR A 326 -26.30 1.00 15.51
CA THR A 326 -26.75 2.21 14.80
C THR A 326 -27.85 1.96 13.76
N LYS A 327 -28.00 0.71 13.33
CA LYS A 327 -28.91 0.28 12.22
C LYS A 327 -28.62 1.01 10.90
N ARG A 328 -27.39 1.51 10.71
CA ARG A 328 -26.98 2.22 9.50
C ARG A 328 -26.40 1.26 8.48
N ASN A 329 -26.62 1.55 7.19
CA ASN A 329 -25.90 0.87 6.12
C ASN A 329 -24.44 1.34 6.11
N PRO A 330 -23.46 0.44 6.25
CA PRO A 330 -22.06 0.82 6.42
C PRO A 330 -21.45 1.48 5.18
N TYR A 331 -22.02 1.27 4.00
CA TYR A 331 -21.45 1.79 2.74
C TYR A 331 -22.04 3.15 2.37
N THR A 332 -23.34 3.35 2.57
CA THR A 332 -24.03 4.55 2.15
C THR A 332 -24.15 5.63 3.23
N ALA A 333 -23.96 5.25 4.50
CA ALA A 333 -23.98 6.17 5.63
C ALA A 333 -22.62 6.15 6.36
N GLU A 334 -22.28 7.27 7.03
CA GLU A 334 -21.14 7.34 7.94
C GLU A 334 -21.47 6.49 9.19
N LEU A 335 -20.63 5.49 9.45
CA LEU A 335 -20.90 4.48 10.49
C LEU A 335 -20.41 4.94 11.87
N TYR A 336 -19.23 5.57 11.94
CA TYR A 336 -18.50 5.86 13.19
C TYR A 336 -18.71 7.29 13.70
N THR A 337 -19.88 7.88 13.48
CA THR A 337 -20.20 9.29 13.82
C THR A 337 -20.17 9.59 15.32
N ASP A 338 -20.27 8.58 16.19
CA ASP A 338 -20.17 8.68 17.63
C ASP A 338 -18.72 8.78 18.15
N LEU A 339 -17.74 8.52 17.29
CA LEU A 339 -16.34 8.56 17.66
C LEU A 339 -15.75 9.97 17.51
N ALA A 340 -15.00 10.40 18.53
CA ALA A 340 -14.31 11.70 18.52
C ALA A 340 -13.32 11.85 17.34
N ALA A 341 -12.69 10.76 16.90
CA ALA A 341 -11.79 10.77 15.74
C ALA A 341 -12.53 11.11 14.45
N HIS A 342 -13.72 10.52 14.21
CA HIS A 342 -14.59 10.85 13.09
C HIS A 342 -14.97 12.34 13.08
N SER A 343 -15.47 12.83 14.22
CA SER A 343 -15.89 14.23 14.38
C SER A 343 -14.74 15.22 14.15
N ARG A 344 -13.52 14.88 14.61
CA ARG A 344 -12.30 15.68 14.35
C ARG A 344 -11.97 15.77 12.86
N ILE A 345 -12.05 14.66 12.13
CA ILE A 345 -11.79 14.67 10.69
C ILE A 345 -12.87 15.47 9.97
N LYS A 346 -14.13 15.28 10.35
CA LYS A 346 -15.27 15.99 9.75
C LYS A 346 -15.17 17.50 9.98
N SER A 347 -14.69 17.95 11.14
CA SER A 347 -14.50 19.38 11.43
C SER A 347 -13.45 20.07 10.55
N LEU A 348 -12.58 19.32 9.89
CA LEU A 348 -11.61 19.85 8.93
C LEU A 348 -12.20 20.09 7.54
N ALA A 349 -13.43 19.63 7.28
CA ALA A 349 -14.05 19.70 5.96
C ALA A 349 -14.54 21.10 5.61
N GLU A 350 -14.49 21.45 4.32
CA GLU A 350 -15.03 22.69 3.78
C GLU A 350 -16.56 22.76 4.01
N GLY A 351 -17.03 23.87 4.55
CA GLY A 351 -18.46 24.08 4.83
C GLY A 351 -18.99 23.35 6.05
N PHE A 352 -18.15 22.64 6.80
CA PHE A 352 -18.53 22.06 8.08
C PHE A 352 -18.58 23.16 9.14
N GLN A 353 -19.79 23.62 9.46
CA GLN A 353 -20.03 24.47 10.64
C GLN A 353 -20.20 23.55 11.85
N LEU A 354 -19.30 23.61 12.82
CA LEU A 354 -19.55 23.10 14.14
C LEU A 354 -20.84 23.77 14.64
N ASN A 355 -21.91 22.98 14.84
CA ASN A 355 -23.08 23.44 15.57
C ASN A 355 -22.56 23.96 16.93
N ARG A 356 -22.39 25.29 17.05
CA ARG A 356 -22.15 25.90 18.33
C ARG A 356 -23.35 25.52 19.21
N PRO A 357 -23.15 24.98 20.43
CA PRO A 357 -24.26 24.74 21.29
C PRO A 357 -25.03 26.06 21.38
N GLN A 358 -26.32 26.04 21.02
CA GLN A 358 -27.17 27.17 21.17
C GLN A 358 -27.05 27.59 22.62
N LYS A 359 -26.57 28.83 22.87
CA LYS A 359 -26.66 29.45 24.20
C LYS A 359 -28.13 29.40 24.55
N VAL A 360 -28.48 28.51 25.49
CA VAL A 360 -29.78 28.54 26.13
C VAL A 360 -29.93 29.96 26.66
N LYS A 361 -30.81 30.74 26.05
CA LYS A 361 -31.25 32.01 26.64
C LYS A 361 -31.94 31.60 27.92
N GLN A 362 -31.25 31.79 29.05
CA GLN A 362 -31.90 31.86 30.34
C GLN A 362 -32.78 33.14 30.30
N ASN A 363 -34.09 32.92 30.23
CA ASN A 363 -35.07 33.91 30.56
C ASN A 363 -35.32 33.88 32.08
#